data_8ad6d287880b6ce0c068c4096a7a55ea
#
_entry.id   8ad6d287880b6ce0c068c4096a7a55ea
#
_cell.length_a   1.000
_cell.length_b   1.000
_cell.length_c   1.000
_cell.angle_alpha   90.00
_cell.angle_beta   90.00
_cell.angle_gamma   90.00
#
_symmetry.space_group_name_H-M   'P 1'
#
loop_
_entity.id
_entity.type
_entity.pdbx_description
1 polymer ?
#
loop_
_entity_poly.entity_id
_entity_poly.type
_entity_poly.pdbx_seq_one_letter_code
_entity_poly.pdbx_strand_id
1 'polypeptide(L)'
;MPKEFTYRITKEKINLMNQQEAQDLLNILKRRNLEERSSIENAYIVEKKHVEEDRSHAMRRIEERITKARIIMSESADKKHRARGTDDWSACVLDYENKRAAFVSTQRELSEMNVYYQGVFRELLNKRDYNLRRLVQQYSKEYAEIMSKVERVNDEEKVSYWKHKYYATKAELEKLREERAA
;
A
#
# COMPACT_ATOMS: atom_id res chain seq x y z
N MET A 1 1.68 22.28 -12.58
CA MET A 1 1.47 20.86 -12.91
C MET A 1 2.72 20.31 -13.55
N PRO A 2 3.46 19.38 -12.92
CA PRO A 2 4.60 18.75 -13.58
C PRO A 2 4.07 17.82 -14.68
N LYS A 3 4.61 17.98 -15.88
CA LYS A 3 4.31 17.12 -17.02
C LYS A 3 4.73 15.70 -16.65
N GLU A 4 3.77 14.78 -16.57
CA GLU A 4 4.02 13.35 -16.46
C GLU A 4 4.80 12.90 -17.72
N PHE A 5 6.11 12.77 -17.58
CA PHE A 5 6.91 12.00 -18.49
C PHE A 5 6.64 10.51 -18.23
N THR A 6 5.50 10.04 -18.72
CA THR A 6 5.25 8.62 -18.84
C THR A 6 6.17 8.10 -19.96
N TYR A 7 7.37 7.70 -19.59
CA TYR A 7 8.22 6.88 -20.45
C TYR A 7 7.55 5.51 -20.57
N ARG A 8 6.58 5.38 -21.46
CA ARG A 8 6.18 4.08 -21.98
C ARG A 8 7.37 3.56 -22.77
N ILE A 9 8.11 2.63 -22.17
CA ILE A 9 9.12 1.87 -22.88
C ILE A 9 8.35 1.01 -23.89
N THR A 10 8.33 1.41 -25.15
CA THR A 10 7.67 0.63 -26.20
C THR A 10 8.51 -0.60 -26.50
N LYS A 11 7.87 -1.74 -26.78
CA LYS A 11 8.54 -2.99 -27.16
C LYS A 11 9.56 -2.82 -28.30
N GLU A 12 9.33 -1.89 -29.20
CA GLU A 12 10.23 -1.56 -30.31
C GLU A 12 11.55 -0.92 -29.84
N LYS A 13 11.50 -0.02 -28.86
CA LYS A 13 12.71 0.63 -28.32
C LYS A 13 13.62 -0.36 -27.61
N ILE A 14 13.06 -1.36 -26.94
CA ILE A 14 13.82 -2.41 -26.27
C ILE A 14 14.53 -3.33 -27.31
N ASN A 15 14.00 -3.51 -28.51
CA ASN A 15 14.59 -4.41 -29.53
C ASN A 15 15.89 -3.90 -30.19
N LEU A 16 16.17 -2.58 -30.07
CA LEU A 16 17.31 -1.93 -30.71
C LEU A 16 18.37 -1.48 -29.70
N MET A 17 18.29 -1.91 -28.45
CA MET A 17 19.16 -1.41 -27.39
C MET A 17 20.46 -2.18 -27.26
N ASN A 18 21.53 -1.44 -27.04
CA ASN A 18 22.79 -2.03 -26.58
C ASN A 18 22.76 -2.33 -25.06
N GLN A 19 23.77 -3.05 -24.59
CA GLN A 19 23.88 -3.48 -23.19
C GLN A 19 23.86 -2.32 -22.19
N GLN A 20 24.50 -1.20 -22.51
CA GLN A 20 24.55 -0.01 -21.67
C GLN A 20 23.18 0.63 -21.53
N GLU A 21 22.47 0.81 -22.64
CA GLU A 21 21.11 1.36 -22.65
C GLU A 21 20.13 0.47 -21.84
N ALA A 22 20.26 -0.85 -21.93
CA ALA A 22 19.46 -1.78 -21.13
C ALA A 22 19.77 -1.65 -19.62
N GLN A 23 21.04 -1.48 -19.24
CA GLN A 23 21.43 -1.25 -17.85
C GLN A 23 20.90 0.08 -17.33
N ASP A 24 20.95 1.14 -18.13
CA ASP A 24 20.41 2.45 -17.78
C ASP A 24 18.90 2.40 -17.58
N LEU A 25 18.18 1.65 -18.40
CA LEU A 25 16.73 1.41 -18.20
C LEU A 25 16.42 0.64 -16.93
N LEU A 26 17.21 -0.38 -16.60
CA LEU A 26 17.04 -1.12 -15.33
C LEU A 26 17.21 -0.17 -14.13
N ASN A 27 18.16 0.76 -14.20
CA ASN A 27 18.37 1.73 -13.15
C ASN A 27 17.21 2.73 -13.05
N ILE A 28 16.69 3.19 -14.19
CA ILE A 28 15.49 4.05 -14.25
C ILE A 28 14.27 3.30 -13.68
N LEU A 29 14.08 2.04 -14.06
CA LEU A 29 12.98 1.20 -13.60
C LEU A 29 13.04 0.98 -12.07
N LYS A 30 14.23 0.72 -11.52
CA LYS A 30 14.45 0.59 -10.07
C LYS A 30 14.10 1.88 -9.33
N ARG A 31 14.55 3.04 -9.84
CA ARG A 31 14.25 4.35 -9.24
C ARG A 31 12.75 4.61 -9.25
N ARG A 32 12.08 4.45 -10.39
CA ARG A 32 10.63 4.61 -10.50
C ARG A 32 9.87 3.72 -9.52
N ASN A 33 10.27 2.45 -9.39
CA ASN A 33 9.64 1.53 -8.44
C ASN A 33 9.77 2.02 -6.99
N LEU A 34 10.93 2.54 -6.59
CA LEU A 34 11.13 3.10 -5.26
C LEU A 34 10.29 4.35 -5.02
N GLU A 35 10.19 5.24 -6.00
CA GLU A 35 9.38 6.45 -5.93
C GLU A 35 7.87 6.13 -5.82
N GLU A 36 7.36 5.23 -6.67
CA GLU A 36 5.96 4.79 -6.65
C GLU A 36 5.63 4.06 -5.34
N ARG A 37 6.53 3.21 -4.84
CA ARG A 37 6.37 2.56 -3.53
C ARG A 37 6.29 3.58 -2.40
N SER A 38 7.19 4.55 -2.38
CA SER A 38 7.18 5.62 -1.38
C SER A 38 5.90 6.45 -1.46
N SER A 39 5.40 6.73 -2.66
CA SER A 39 4.14 7.44 -2.86
C SER A 39 2.94 6.67 -2.29
N ILE A 40 2.86 5.35 -2.50
CA ILE A 40 1.80 4.49 -1.94
C ILE A 40 1.85 4.49 -0.40
N GLU A 41 3.04 4.34 0.18
CA GLU A 41 3.22 4.34 1.65
C GLU A 41 2.87 5.71 2.25
N ASN A 42 3.30 6.80 1.63
CA ASN A 42 2.98 8.15 2.09
C ASN A 42 1.47 8.44 2.01
N ALA A 43 0.80 8.03 0.93
CA ALA A 43 -0.65 8.17 0.80
C ALA A 43 -1.38 7.39 1.91
N TYR A 44 -0.95 6.17 2.21
CA TYR A 44 -1.49 5.38 3.31
C TYR A 44 -1.30 6.06 4.66
N ILE A 45 -0.11 6.61 4.95
CA ILE A 45 0.18 7.31 6.21
C ILE A 45 -0.74 8.52 6.39
N VAL A 46 -0.94 9.31 5.33
CA VAL A 46 -1.82 10.48 5.36
C VAL A 46 -3.28 10.08 5.57
N GLU A 47 -3.80 9.12 4.80
CA GLU A 47 -5.18 8.63 4.95
C GLU A 47 -5.39 8.04 6.36
N LYS A 48 -4.44 7.26 6.86
CA LYS A 48 -4.49 6.68 8.22
C LYS A 48 -4.58 7.77 9.30
N LYS A 49 -3.76 8.80 9.19
CA LYS A 49 -3.76 9.93 10.14
C LYS A 49 -5.12 10.64 10.18
N HIS A 50 -5.73 10.89 9.03
CA HIS A 50 -7.07 11.49 8.97
C HIS A 50 -8.12 10.60 9.67
N VAL A 51 -8.10 9.29 9.41
CA VAL A 51 -9.02 8.36 10.08
C VAL A 51 -8.78 8.29 11.60
N GLU A 52 -7.54 8.38 12.06
CA GLU A 52 -7.20 8.45 13.49
C GLU A 52 -7.72 9.72 14.15
N GLU A 53 -7.63 10.87 13.46
CA GLU A 53 -8.17 12.15 13.92
C GLU A 53 -9.70 12.10 14.00
N ASP A 54 -10.36 11.63 12.95
CA ASP A 54 -11.82 11.46 12.89
C ASP A 54 -12.31 10.51 13.99
N ARG A 55 -11.65 9.38 14.18
CA ARG A 55 -11.93 8.46 15.27
C ARG A 55 -11.83 9.15 16.63
N SER A 56 -10.75 9.87 16.87
CA SER A 56 -10.53 10.56 18.15
C SER A 56 -11.63 11.57 18.44
N HIS A 57 -12.08 12.32 17.45
CA HIS A 57 -13.18 13.25 17.58
C HIS A 57 -14.53 12.55 17.85
N ALA A 58 -14.82 11.49 17.11
CA ALA A 58 -16.04 10.71 17.30
C ALA A 58 -16.09 10.06 18.69
N MET A 59 -15.01 9.43 19.12
CA MET A 59 -14.88 8.79 20.43
C MET A 59 -15.07 9.78 21.57
N ARG A 60 -14.41 10.94 21.50
CA ARG A 60 -14.56 12.00 22.52
C ARG A 60 -16.01 12.44 22.68
N ARG A 61 -16.74 12.66 21.57
CA ARG A 61 -18.17 13.05 21.62
C ARG A 61 -19.03 11.98 22.30
N ILE A 62 -18.76 10.70 22.06
CA ILE A 62 -19.51 9.60 22.68
C ILE A 62 -19.14 9.49 24.17
N GLU A 63 -17.88 9.62 24.55
CA GLU A 63 -17.41 9.61 25.93
C GLU A 63 -18.02 10.75 26.76
N GLU A 64 -18.14 11.96 26.19
CA GLU A 64 -18.84 13.08 26.79
C GLU A 64 -20.32 12.76 27.03
N ARG A 65 -20.99 12.13 26.05
CA ARG A 65 -22.37 11.67 26.16
C ARG A 65 -22.54 10.59 27.24
N ILE A 66 -21.62 9.64 27.29
CA ILE A 66 -21.59 8.60 28.34
C ILE A 66 -21.46 9.24 29.73
N THR A 67 -20.56 10.22 29.86
CA THR A 67 -20.35 10.92 31.13
C THR A 67 -21.62 11.64 31.58
N LYS A 68 -22.27 12.38 30.68
CA LYS A 68 -23.56 13.06 30.96
C LYS A 68 -24.66 12.05 31.31
N ALA A 69 -24.79 10.98 30.52
CA ALA A 69 -25.80 9.93 30.77
C ALA A 69 -25.58 9.23 32.11
N ARG A 70 -24.34 9.01 32.53
CA ARG A 70 -23.97 8.46 33.84
C ARG A 70 -24.42 9.35 34.97
N ILE A 71 -24.18 10.66 34.89
CA ILE A 71 -24.59 11.65 35.90
C ILE A 71 -26.12 11.64 36.04
N ILE A 72 -26.86 11.75 34.90
CA ILE A 72 -28.31 11.74 34.88
C ILE A 72 -28.89 10.43 35.49
N MET A 73 -28.29 9.30 35.16
CA MET A 73 -28.70 8.00 35.71
C MET A 73 -28.45 7.95 37.22
N SER A 74 -27.31 8.47 37.70
CA SER A 74 -27.01 8.51 39.15
C SER A 74 -27.98 9.40 39.89
N GLU A 75 -28.30 10.58 39.40
CA GLU A 75 -29.30 11.49 39.97
C GLU A 75 -30.70 10.84 40.07
N SER A 76 -31.09 10.10 39.02
CA SER A 76 -32.35 9.37 38.99
C SER A 76 -32.34 8.20 39.95
N ALA A 77 -31.20 7.51 40.14
CA ALA A 77 -31.03 6.47 41.15
C ALA A 77 -31.21 7.03 42.58
N ASP A 78 -30.65 8.21 42.84
CA ASP A 78 -30.80 8.88 44.15
C ASP A 78 -32.25 9.30 44.38
N LYS A 79 -32.95 9.82 43.39
CA LYS A 79 -34.39 10.15 43.44
C LYS A 79 -35.21 8.92 43.75
N LYS A 80 -35.00 7.82 43.02
CA LYS A 80 -35.64 6.53 43.27
C LYS A 80 -35.44 6.06 44.70
N HIS A 81 -34.21 6.18 45.21
CA HIS A 81 -33.91 5.75 46.55
C HIS A 81 -34.66 6.57 47.63
N ARG A 82 -34.76 7.90 47.48
CA ARG A 82 -35.49 8.80 48.36
C ARG A 82 -37.01 8.61 48.32
N ALA A 83 -37.56 8.25 47.15
CA ALA A 83 -38.99 8.01 46.98
C ALA A 83 -39.48 6.64 47.53
N ARG A 84 -38.59 5.83 48.04
CA ARG A 84 -38.93 4.52 48.55
C ARG A 84 -39.98 4.59 49.66
N GLY A 85 -41.13 3.94 49.43
CA GLY A 85 -42.26 3.96 50.38
C GLY A 85 -43.22 5.15 50.26
N THR A 86 -43.06 5.98 49.21
CA THR A 86 -43.98 7.06 48.82
C THR A 86 -44.81 6.69 47.61
N ASP A 87 -45.86 7.45 47.34
CA ASP A 87 -46.73 7.28 46.16
C ASP A 87 -45.97 7.48 44.83
N ASP A 88 -44.88 8.26 44.86
CA ASP A 88 -44.02 8.52 43.70
C ASP A 88 -43.03 7.40 43.36
N TRP A 89 -42.95 6.35 44.14
CA TRP A 89 -42.00 5.27 43.97
C TRP A 89 -42.01 4.67 42.58
N SER A 90 -43.18 4.32 42.05
CA SER A 90 -43.31 3.68 40.72
C SER A 90 -42.85 4.57 39.60
N ALA A 91 -43.17 5.90 39.64
CA ALA A 91 -42.69 6.87 38.69
C ALA A 91 -41.19 7.05 38.72
N CYS A 92 -40.57 7.12 39.88
CA CYS A 92 -39.11 7.20 40.06
C CYS A 92 -38.39 5.91 39.60
N VAL A 93 -38.97 4.73 39.75
CA VAL A 93 -38.44 3.47 39.20
C VAL A 93 -38.44 3.52 37.68
N LEU A 94 -39.54 3.91 37.05
CA LEU A 94 -39.64 4.00 35.60
C LEU A 94 -38.66 5.03 35.02
N ASP A 95 -38.52 6.19 35.64
CA ASP A 95 -37.53 7.20 35.22
C ASP A 95 -36.10 6.66 35.28
N TYR A 96 -35.75 5.98 36.39
CA TYR A 96 -34.43 5.33 36.52
C TYR A 96 -34.18 4.29 35.43
N GLU A 97 -35.11 3.40 35.14
CA GLU A 97 -34.95 2.36 34.12
C GLU A 97 -34.79 2.99 32.71
N ASN A 98 -35.51 4.06 32.40
CA ASN A 98 -35.35 4.80 31.15
C ASN A 98 -33.96 5.44 31.04
N LYS A 99 -33.45 6.08 32.10
CA LYS A 99 -32.12 6.67 32.14
C LYS A 99 -31.01 5.63 32.04
N ARG A 100 -31.20 4.51 32.71
CA ARG A 100 -30.30 3.35 32.62
C ARG A 100 -30.24 2.78 31.19
N ALA A 101 -31.40 2.61 30.54
CA ALA A 101 -31.45 2.15 29.15
C ALA A 101 -30.73 3.13 28.19
N ALA A 102 -30.91 4.43 28.38
CA ALA A 102 -30.19 5.45 27.61
C ALA A 102 -28.67 5.39 27.82
N PHE A 103 -28.22 5.20 29.05
CA PHE A 103 -26.80 5.03 29.37
C PHE A 103 -26.20 3.78 28.69
N VAL A 104 -26.88 2.64 28.78
CA VAL A 104 -26.46 1.39 28.15
C VAL A 104 -26.42 1.51 26.63
N SER A 105 -27.42 2.18 26.04
CA SER A 105 -27.45 2.46 24.61
C SER A 105 -26.23 3.29 24.15
N THR A 106 -25.86 4.33 24.91
CA THR A 106 -24.68 5.14 24.57
C THR A 106 -23.37 4.37 24.73
N GLN A 107 -23.27 3.46 25.72
CA GLN A 107 -22.12 2.55 25.83
C GLN A 107 -22.03 1.60 24.63
N ARG A 108 -23.15 1.11 24.13
CA ARG A 108 -23.20 0.27 22.93
C ARG A 108 -22.73 1.01 21.69
N GLU A 109 -23.16 2.27 21.51
CA GLU A 109 -22.67 3.13 20.41
C GLU A 109 -21.14 3.25 20.42
N LEU A 110 -20.50 3.35 21.60
CA LEU A 110 -19.04 3.39 21.71
C LEU A 110 -18.39 2.10 21.18
N SER A 111 -18.97 0.95 21.52
CA SER A 111 -18.49 -0.35 21.05
C SER A 111 -18.65 -0.50 19.53
N GLU A 112 -19.82 -0.14 19.01
CA GLU A 112 -20.11 -0.17 17.57
C GLU A 112 -19.18 0.76 16.78
N MET A 113 -18.89 1.97 17.29
CA MET A 113 -17.96 2.91 16.68
C MET A 113 -16.53 2.35 16.64
N ASN A 114 -16.08 1.66 17.71
CA ASN A 114 -14.78 1.00 17.70
C ASN A 114 -14.68 -0.08 16.62
N VAL A 115 -15.71 -0.91 16.48
CA VAL A 115 -15.77 -1.94 15.44
C VAL A 115 -15.76 -1.31 14.05
N TYR A 116 -16.51 -0.24 13.84
CA TYR A 116 -16.53 0.50 12.59
C TYR A 116 -15.13 0.99 12.18
N TYR A 117 -14.41 1.69 13.08
CA TYR A 117 -13.07 2.19 12.77
C TYR A 117 -12.03 1.08 12.59
N GLN A 118 -12.17 -0.05 13.29
CA GLN A 118 -11.33 -1.22 13.01
C GLN A 118 -11.54 -1.74 11.59
N GLY A 119 -12.79 -1.72 11.09
CA GLY A 119 -13.12 -2.04 9.70
C GLY A 119 -12.43 -1.08 8.72
N VAL A 120 -12.57 0.22 8.94
CA VAL A 120 -11.96 1.27 8.10
C VAL A 120 -10.43 1.12 8.04
N PHE A 121 -9.75 0.90 9.17
CA PHE A 121 -8.31 0.68 9.18
C PHE A 121 -7.89 -0.58 8.42
N ARG A 122 -8.68 -1.65 8.50
CA ARG A 122 -8.44 -2.88 7.74
C ARG A 122 -8.58 -2.64 6.24
N GLU A 123 -9.58 -1.89 5.82
CA GLU A 123 -9.78 -1.54 4.40
C GLU A 123 -8.62 -0.69 3.86
N LEU A 124 -8.14 0.31 4.62
CA LEU A 124 -6.99 1.11 4.25
C LEU A 124 -5.73 0.25 4.09
N LEU A 125 -5.50 -0.67 5.00
CA LEU A 125 -4.38 -1.60 4.93
C LEU A 125 -4.47 -2.50 3.69
N ASN A 126 -5.64 -3.06 3.42
CA ASN A 126 -5.89 -3.89 2.25
C ASN A 126 -5.67 -3.11 0.93
N LYS A 127 -6.11 -1.86 0.86
CA LYS A 127 -5.91 -0.95 -0.28
C LYS A 127 -4.41 -0.72 -0.54
N ARG A 128 -3.64 -0.41 0.52
CA ARG A 128 -2.18 -0.27 0.44
C ARG A 128 -1.52 -1.55 -0.09
N ASP A 129 -1.84 -2.70 0.52
CA ASP A 129 -1.24 -3.98 0.17
C ASP A 129 -1.59 -4.41 -1.25
N TYR A 130 -2.81 -4.15 -1.70
CA TYR A 130 -3.22 -4.36 -3.08
C TYR A 130 -2.38 -3.53 -4.06
N ASN A 131 -2.21 -2.23 -3.79
CA ASN A 131 -1.43 -1.34 -4.65
C ASN A 131 0.05 -1.76 -4.68
N LEU A 132 0.64 -2.14 -3.55
CA LEU A 132 2.02 -2.64 -3.48
C LEU A 132 2.20 -3.95 -4.26
N ARG A 133 1.26 -4.90 -4.15
CA ARG A 133 1.31 -6.15 -4.94
C ARG A 133 1.21 -5.88 -6.43
N ARG A 134 0.32 -4.98 -6.84
CA ARG A 134 0.18 -4.57 -8.25
C ARG A 134 1.47 -3.95 -8.76
N LEU A 135 2.10 -3.06 -7.99
CA LEU A 135 3.38 -2.45 -8.33
C LEU A 135 4.48 -3.49 -8.50
N VAL A 136 4.59 -4.45 -7.57
CA VAL A 136 5.59 -5.54 -7.65
C VAL A 136 5.37 -6.40 -8.89
N GLN A 137 4.13 -6.73 -9.21
CA GLN A 137 3.82 -7.52 -10.42
C GLN A 137 4.20 -6.77 -11.70
N GLN A 138 3.89 -5.48 -11.77
CA GLN A 138 4.25 -4.64 -12.91
C GLN A 138 5.77 -4.54 -13.06
N TYR A 139 6.47 -4.22 -11.98
CA TYR A 139 7.94 -4.16 -11.94
C TYR A 139 8.57 -5.48 -12.39
N SER A 140 8.09 -6.62 -11.88
CA SER A 140 8.64 -7.92 -12.24
C SER A 140 8.50 -8.24 -13.73
N LYS A 141 7.37 -7.85 -14.36
CA LYS A 141 7.17 -8.03 -15.81
C LYS A 141 8.13 -7.16 -16.62
N GLU A 142 8.20 -5.86 -16.31
CA GLU A 142 9.08 -4.92 -17.01
C GLU A 142 10.56 -5.31 -16.83
N TYR A 143 10.94 -5.74 -15.63
CA TYR A 143 12.29 -6.22 -15.33
C TYR A 143 12.65 -7.46 -16.16
N ALA A 144 11.77 -8.47 -16.19
CA ALA A 144 11.98 -9.69 -16.95
C ALA A 144 12.09 -9.43 -18.47
N GLU A 145 11.28 -8.49 -19.00
CA GLU A 145 11.34 -8.08 -20.40
C GLU A 145 12.70 -7.44 -20.74
N ILE A 146 13.23 -6.57 -19.89
CA ILE A 146 14.54 -5.95 -20.10
C ILE A 146 15.66 -7.00 -19.96
N MET A 147 15.63 -7.84 -18.92
CA MET A 147 16.65 -8.87 -18.67
C MET A 147 16.74 -9.89 -19.80
N SER A 148 15.62 -10.36 -20.31
CA SER A 148 15.62 -11.32 -21.43
C SER A 148 16.32 -10.78 -22.69
N LYS A 149 16.43 -9.45 -22.82
CA LYS A 149 17.10 -8.80 -23.96
C LYS A 149 18.57 -8.52 -23.69
N VAL A 150 18.91 -8.14 -22.45
CA VAL A 150 20.32 -8.07 -22.02
C VAL A 150 21.01 -9.43 -22.24
N GLU A 151 20.34 -10.53 -21.93
CA GLU A 151 20.88 -11.87 -22.18
C GLU A 151 21.08 -12.17 -23.65
N ARG A 152 20.14 -11.81 -24.53
CA ARG A 152 20.25 -11.99 -25.98
C ARG A 152 21.39 -11.17 -26.58
N VAL A 153 21.52 -9.89 -26.21
CA VAL A 153 22.61 -9.03 -26.67
C VAL A 153 23.97 -9.59 -26.25
N ASN A 154 24.09 -10.04 -25.00
CA ASN A 154 25.31 -10.70 -24.52
C ASN A 154 25.66 -11.96 -25.32
N ASP A 155 24.66 -12.76 -25.70
CA ASP A 155 24.88 -13.96 -26.49
C ASP A 155 25.26 -13.63 -27.94
N GLU A 156 24.64 -12.62 -28.54
CA GLU A 156 24.98 -12.12 -29.87
C GLU A 156 26.39 -11.54 -29.92
N GLU A 157 26.80 -10.75 -28.93
CA GLU A 157 28.15 -10.21 -28.80
C GLU A 157 29.19 -11.33 -28.64
N LYS A 158 28.92 -12.34 -27.81
CA LYS A 158 29.77 -13.54 -27.66
C LYS A 158 29.90 -14.29 -28.97
N VAL A 159 28.78 -14.53 -29.66
CA VAL A 159 28.77 -15.20 -30.96
C VAL A 159 29.56 -14.40 -32.00
N SER A 160 29.37 -13.08 -32.02
CA SER A 160 30.13 -12.18 -32.92
C SER A 160 31.64 -12.22 -32.62
N TYR A 161 32.04 -12.15 -31.34
CA TYR A 161 33.43 -12.28 -30.91
C TYR A 161 34.06 -13.60 -31.37
N TRP A 162 33.36 -14.73 -31.13
CA TRP A 162 33.88 -16.04 -31.53
C TRP A 162 33.93 -16.23 -33.02
N LYS A 163 33.01 -15.67 -33.82
CA LYS A 163 33.05 -15.65 -35.28
C LYS A 163 34.27 -14.88 -35.77
N HIS A 164 34.53 -13.67 -35.26
CA HIS A 164 35.68 -12.87 -35.61
C HIS A 164 36.98 -13.61 -35.31
N LYS A 165 37.10 -14.21 -34.12
CA LYS A 165 38.29 -14.98 -33.74
C LYS A 165 38.50 -16.18 -34.66
N TYR A 166 37.43 -16.92 -34.98
CA TYR A 166 37.48 -18.05 -35.87
C TYR A 166 37.99 -17.65 -37.29
N TYR A 167 37.45 -16.57 -37.88
CA TYR A 167 37.90 -16.14 -39.20
C TYR A 167 39.33 -15.61 -39.21
N ALA A 168 39.76 -14.89 -38.15
CA ALA A 168 41.16 -14.48 -38.02
C ALA A 168 42.11 -15.65 -37.96
N THR A 169 41.83 -16.66 -37.14
CA THR A 169 42.66 -17.88 -37.01
C THR A 169 42.66 -18.69 -38.31
N LYS A 170 41.52 -18.72 -39.04
CA LYS A 170 41.44 -19.39 -40.36
C LYS A 170 42.33 -18.71 -41.39
N ALA A 171 42.32 -17.38 -41.45
CA ALA A 171 43.15 -16.60 -42.37
C ALA A 171 44.65 -16.78 -42.04
N GLU A 172 45.04 -16.84 -40.78
CA GLU A 172 46.43 -17.15 -40.39
C GLU A 172 46.84 -18.57 -40.83
N LEU A 173 46.00 -19.55 -40.67
CA LEU A 173 46.27 -20.93 -41.08
C LEU A 173 46.42 -21.06 -42.61
N GLU A 174 45.63 -20.30 -43.38
CA GLU A 174 45.71 -20.25 -44.83
C GLU A 174 47.05 -19.60 -45.29
N LYS A 175 47.47 -18.48 -44.69
CA LYS A 175 48.79 -17.88 -44.94
C LYS A 175 49.95 -18.85 -44.65
N LEU A 176 49.93 -19.54 -43.48
CA LEU A 176 50.93 -20.52 -43.12
C LEU A 176 51.02 -21.73 -44.07
N ARG A 177 49.86 -22.08 -44.68
CA ARG A 177 49.82 -23.15 -45.71
C ARG A 177 50.44 -22.71 -47.03
N GLU A 178 50.16 -21.47 -47.42
CA GLU A 178 50.76 -20.82 -48.65
C GLU A 178 52.27 -20.68 -48.49
N GLU A 179 52.75 -20.21 -47.33
CA GLU A 179 54.17 -20.07 -47.01
C GLU A 179 54.93 -21.41 -47.01
N ARG A 180 54.24 -22.52 -46.67
CA ARG A 180 54.82 -23.86 -46.68
C ARG A 180 54.80 -24.53 -48.08
N ALA A 181 53.99 -24.03 -48.97
CA ALA A 181 53.83 -24.56 -50.32
C ALA A 181 54.75 -23.84 -51.36
N ALA A 182 55.32 -22.71 -50.98
CA ALA A 182 56.32 -21.95 -51.74
C ALA A 182 57.75 -22.36 -51.38
#